data_824e49cbe286b341faf1705711b9f4f8
#
_entry.id   824e49cbe286b341faf1705711b9f4f8
#
_cell.length_a   1.000
_cell.length_b   1.000
_cell.length_c   1.000
_cell.angle_alpha   90.00
_cell.angle_beta   90.00
_cell.angle_gamma   90.00
#
_symmetry.space_group_name_H-M   'P 1'
#
loop_
_entity.id
_entity.type
_entity.pdbx_description
1 polymer ?
#
loop_
_entity_poly.entity_id
_entity_poly.type
_entity_poly.pdbx_seq_one_letter_code
_entity_poly.pdbx_strand_id
1 'polypeptide(L)'
;MRATFVAGFLSLLAVGLSPAAYSSEPHRLSNAVIDAELRQREIAAQLAPIKSRDDLQRYQTTTPASANPLSKLSPAGRQRFLDSLVFNDRGELAGFRYGDLEAELSVSEIYRIMSLFGAQHTTSLMTKAKVVNKADRAIRAAPSLAAKGDYDGYSCVSRANCYQTPQYICMSGC
;
A
#
# COMPACT_ATOMS: atom_id res chain seq x y z
N MET A 1 -86.23 -14.74 -28.21
CA MET A 1 -85.06 -15.05 -27.40
C MET A 1 -83.97 -14.09 -27.85
N ARG A 2 -83.70 -13.06 -27.04
CA ARG A 2 -82.71 -12.03 -27.35
C ARG A 2 -81.51 -12.22 -26.38
N ALA A 3 -80.34 -12.53 -26.89
CA ALA A 3 -79.08 -12.60 -26.09
C ALA A 3 -78.40 -11.24 -26.13
N THR A 4 -78.18 -10.68 -24.96
CA THR A 4 -77.47 -9.40 -24.74
C THR A 4 -76.00 -9.73 -24.47
N PHE A 5 -75.07 -9.28 -25.34
CA PHE A 5 -73.64 -9.34 -25.10
C PHE A 5 -73.18 -8.11 -24.31
N VAL A 6 -72.58 -8.33 -23.15
CA VAL A 6 -71.93 -7.31 -22.34
C VAL A 6 -70.46 -7.32 -22.71
N ALA A 7 -70.01 -6.23 -23.30
CA ALA A 7 -68.57 -6.03 -23.59
C ALA A 7 -67.87 -5.47 -22.35
N GLY A 8 -66.99 -6.27 -21.75
CA GLY A 8 -66.10 -5.83 -20.65
C GLY A 8 -64.86 -5.14 -21.21
N PHE A 9 -64.70 -3.87 -20.85
CA PHE A 9 -63.46 -3.12 -21.11
C PHE A 9 -62.37 -3.53 -20.11
N LEU A 10 -61.32 -4.20 -20.61
CA LEU A 10 -60.10 -4.46 -19.84
C LEU A 10 -59.18 -3.24 -19.96
N SER A 11 -59.06 -2.41 -18.93
CA SER A 11 -58.06 -1.34 -18.87
C SER A 11 -56.73 -1.92 -18.48
N LEU A 12 -55.76 -1.98 -19.43
CA LEU A 12 -54.35 -2.27 -19.13
C LEU A 12 -53.70 -1.03 -18.49
N LEU A 13 -53.40 -1.15 -17.21
CA LEU A 13 -52.49 -0.22 -16.53
C LEU A 13 -51.06 -0.55 -16.95
N ALA A 14 -50.49 0.25 -17.84
CA ALA A 14 -49.08 0.23 -18.17
C ALA A 14 -48.29 0.83 -16.99
N VAL A 15 -47.69 -0.02 -16.17
CA VAL A 15 -46.69 0.38 -15.17
C VAL A 15 -45.41 0.72 -15.92
N GLY A 16 -45.16 2.02 -16.10
CA GLY A 16 -43.93 2.53 -16.64
C GLY A 16 -42.77 2.23 -15.67
N LEU A 17 -41.95 1.22 -15.99
CA LEU A 17 -40.65 1.05 -15.38
C LEU A 17 -39.74 2.18 -15.92
N SER A 18 -39.56 3.22 -15.09
CA SER A 18 -38.49 4.19 -15.30
C SER A 18 -37.16 3.49 -15.11
N PRO A 19 -36.22 3.51 -16.07
CA PRO A 19 -34.86 3.03 -15.84
C PRO A 19 -34.24 3.94 -14.79
N ALA A 20 -34.01 3.41 -13.58
CA ALA A 20 -33.23 4.08 -12.56
C ALA A 20 -31.85 4.40 -13.18
N ALA A 21 -31.54 5.68 -13.20
CA ALA A 21 -30.27 6.18 -13.68
C ALA A 21 -29.12 5.60 -12.84
N TYR A 22 -28.48 4.55 -13.34
CA TYR A 22 -27.18 4.09 -12.89
C TYR A 22 -26.13 5.06 -13.45
N SER A 23 -25.94 6.18 -12.81
CA SER A 23 -24.87 7.09 -13.16
C SER A 23 -24.15 7.56 -11.91
N SER A 24 -22.83 7.36 -11.90
CA SER A 24 -21.77 8.04 -11.14
C SER A 24 -21.26 7.42 -9.84
N GLU A 25 -21.51 6.16 -9.48
CA GLU A 25 -20.88 5.59 -8.29
C GLU A 25 -19.41 5.14 -8.41
N PRO A 26 -18.84 4.70 -9.57
CA PRO A 26 -17.46 4.23 -9.59
C PRO A 26 -16.43 5.30 -9.20
N HIS A 27 -16.71 6.59 -9.46
CA HIS A 27 -15.78 7.67 -9.13
C HIS A 27 -15.77 8.03 -7.64
N ARG A 28 -16.90 7.93 -6.96
CA ARG A 28 -16.99 8.20 -5.51
C ARG A 28 -16.39 7.09 -4.69
N LEU A 29 -16.60 5.83 -5.09
CA LEU A 29 -15.98 4.67 -4.43
C LEU A 29 -14.45 4.68 -4.60
N SER A 30 -13.93 5.09 -5.77
CA SER A 30 -12.48 5.18 -5.97
C SER A 30 -11.84 6.25 -5.08
N ASN A 31 -12.46 7.42 -4.89
CA ASN A 31 -11.97 8.47 -3.99
C ASN A 31 -12.00 8.02 -2.53
N ALA A 32 -13.08 7.39 -2.08
CA ALA A 32 -13.18 6.87 -0.71
C ALA A 32 -12.10 5.80 -0.42
N VAL A 33 -11.80 4.94 -1.39
CA VAL A 33 -10.72 3.94 -1.26
C VAL A 33 -9.36 4.62 -1.19
N ILE A 34 -9.11 5.62 -2.03
CA ILE A 34 -7.87 6.40 -1.99
C ILE A 34 -7.71 7.09 -0.63
N ASP A 35 -8.75 7.76 -0.15
CA ASP A 35 -8.72 8.47 1.12
C ASP A 35 -8.54 7.50 2.30
N ALA A 36 -9.13 6.33 2.25
CA ALA A 36 -8.93 5.29 3.26
C ALA A 36 -7.49 4.79 3.29
N GLU A 37 -6.89 4.55 2.13
CA GLU A 37 -5.48 4.13 2.01
C GLU A 37 -4.53 5.22 2.53
N LEU A 38 -4.75 6.48 2.16
CA LEU A 38 -3.92 7.59 2.65
C LEU A 38 -3.99 7.73 4.17
N ARG A 39 -5.19 7.58 4.77
CA ARG A 39 -5.33 7.55 6.23
C ARG A 39 -4.60 6.37 6.87
N GLN A 40 -4.64 5.18 6.25
CA GLN A 40 -3.90 4.01 6.75
C GLN A 40 -2.38 4.22 6.72
N ARG A 41 -1.86 4.88 5.69
CA ARG A 41 -0.43 5.25 5.61
C ARG A 41 -0.05 6.24 6.71
N GLU A 42 -0.87 7.26 6.92
CA GLU A 42 -0.64 8.24 7.99
C GLU A 42 -0.63 7.57 9.37
N ILE A 43 -1.61 6.73 9.67
CA ILE A 43 -1.65 5.96 10.93
C ILE A 43 -0.41 5.07 11.05
N ALA A 44 -0.02 4.37 9.98
CA ALA A 44 1.16 3.52 9.99
C ALA A 44 2.44 4.31 10.27
N ALA A 45 2.61 5.49 9.66
CA ALA A 45 3.75 6.38 9.91
C ALA A 45 3.76 6.89 11.36
N GLN A 46 2.58 7.25 11.91
CA GLN A 46 2.47 7.69 13.30
C GLN A 46 2.82 6.59 14.31
N LEU A 47 2.43 5.35 14.03
CA LEU A 47 2.66 4.19 14.89
C LEU A 47 4.02 3.51 14.67
N ALA A 48 4.78 3.91 13.66
CA ALA A 48 6.07 3.32 13.33
C ALA A 48 7.06 3.44 14.51
N PRO A 49 7.71 2.34 14.93
CA PRO A 49 8.68 2.39 16.04
C PRO A 49 10.01 3.04 15.64
N ILE A 50 10.32 3.19 14.35
CA ILE A 50 11.57 3.75 13.85
C ILE A 50 11.26 4.96 12.98
N LYS A 51 11.58 6.14 13.49
CA LYS A 51 11.35 7.45 12.85
C LYS A 51 12.63 8.26 12.67
N SER A 52 13.77 7.72 13.12
CA SER A 52 15.05 8.38 13.06
C SER A 52 16.19 7.35 13.07
N ARG A 53 17.42 7.81 12.84
CA ARG A 53 18.62 6.98 13.01
C ARG A 53 18.79 6.54 14.49
N ASP A 54 18.46 7.41 15.43
CA ASP A 54 18.55 7.11 16.85
C ASP A 54 17.53 6.05 17.28
N ASP A 55 16.28 6.11 16.73
CA ASP A 55 15.28 5.06 16.95
C ASP A 55 15.75 3.72 16.39
N LEU A 56 16.33 3.74 15.19
CA LEU A 56 16.90 2.54 14.56
C LEU A 56 17.98 1.91 15.44
N GLN A 57 18.92 2.71 15.93
CA GLN A 57 19.99 2.24 16.81
C GLN A 57 19.41 1.66 18.10
N ARG A 58 18.47 2.35 18.73
CA ARG A 58 17.77 1.91 19.93
C ARG A 58 17.03 0.58 19.68
N TYR A 59 16.29 0.48 18.56
CA TYR A 59 15.58 -0.73 18.19
C TYR A 59 16.54 -1.92 18.02
N GLN A 60 17.67 -1.72 17.35
CA GLN A 60 18.68 -2.76 17.13
C GLN A 60 19.33 -3.25 18.43
N THR A 61 19.52 -2.36 19.41
CA THR A 61 20.16 -2.71 20.69
C THR A 61 19.18 -3.36 21.68
N THR A 62 17.88 -3.03 21.62
CA THR A 62 16.87 -3.50 22.57
C THR A 62 16.08 -4.71 22.07
N THR A 63 16.02 -4.94 20.76
CA THR A 63 15.22 -6.03 20.19
C THR A 63 16.09 -7.26 19.95
N PRO A 64 15.79 -8.40 20.59
CA PRO A 64 16.56 -9.64 20.37
C PRO A 64 16.44 -10.09 18.91
N ALA A 65 17.50 -10.70 18.39
CA ALA A 65 17.59 -11.13 16.99
C ALA A 65 16.40 -12.04 16.56
N SER A 66 15.89 -12.88 17.48
CA SER A 66 14.74 -13.75 17.23
C SER A 66 13.43 -12.99 16.99
N ALA A 67 13.29 -11.78 17.56
CA ALA A 67 12.11 -10.92 17.39
C ALA A 67 12.32 -9.81 16.35
N ASN A 68 13.56 -9.62 15.87
CA ASN A 68 13.90 -8.55 14.96
C ASN A 68 13.75 -9.02 13.49
N PRO A 69 12.77 -8.52 12.70
CA PRO A 69 12.59 -8.93 11.31
C PRO A 69 13.80 -8.59 10.42
N LEU A 70 14.62 -7.57 10.78
CA LEU A 70 15.86 -7.23 10.05
C LEU A 70 16.90 -8.35 10.10
N SER A 71 16.82 -9.26 11.08
CA SER A 71 17.73 -10.42 11.18
C SER A 71 17.53 -11.46 10.08
N LYS A 72 16.44 -11.37 9.30
CA LYS A 72 16.18 -12.22 8.14
C LYS A 72 17.04 -11.90 6.93
N LEU A 73 17.56 -10.68 6.86
CA LEU A 73 18.51 -10.28 5.84
C LEU A 73 19.90 -10.82 6.15
N SER A 74 20.67 -11.11 5.10
CA SER A 74 22.11 -11.32 5.23
C SER A 74 22.79 -10.10 5.88
N PRO A 75 23.90 -10.25 6.59
CA PRO A 75 24.59 -9.12 7.21
C PRO A 75 24.90 -7.99 6.20
N ALA A 76 25.35 -8.33 5.00
CA ALA A 76 25.68 -7.36 3.97
C ALA A 76 24.41 -6.68 3.38
N GLY A 77 23.35 -7.45 3.09
CA GLY A 77 22.08 -6.90 2.60
C GLY A 77 21.41 -5.99 3.62
N ARG A 78 21.42 -6.40 4.89
CA ARG A 78 20.92 -5.59 5.99
C ARG A 78 21.69 -4.27 6.10
N GLN A 79 23.01 -4.30 6.05
CA GLN A 79 23.83 -3.08 6.14
C GLN A 79 23.49 -2.11 5.00
N ARG A 80 23.49 -2.60 3.74
CA ARG A 80 23.15 -1.75 2.58
C ARG A 80 21.74 -1.17 2.67
N PHE A 81 20.78 -1.97 3.11
CA PHE A 81 19.40 -1.47 3.34
C PHE A 81 19.39 -0.35 4.38
N LEU A 82 19.97 -0.60 5.57
CA LEU A 82 19.98 0.35 6.67
C LEU A 82 20.73 1.65 6.33
N ASP A 83 21.85 1.57 5.63
CA ASP A 83 22.62 2.74 5.20
C ASP A 83 21.86 3.62 4.21
N SER A 84 20.98 3.00 3.42
CA SER A 84 20.18 3.70 2.39
C SER A 84 18.95 4.44 2.93
N LEU A 85 18.55 4.23 4.20
CA LEU A 85 17.37 4.86 4.76
C LEU A 85 17.53 6.39 4.83
N VAL A 86 16.55 7.10 4.29
CA VAL A 86 16.45 8.57 4.38
C VAL A 86 15.21 8.90 5.19
N PHE A 87 15.35 9.69 6.25
CA PHE A 87 14.23 10.19 7.05
C PHE A 87 14.07 11.69 6.81
N ASN A 88 12.83 12.18 6.78
CA ASN A 88 12.54 13.60 6.74
C ASN A 88 12.45 14.21 8.14
N ASP A 89 12.27 15.54 8.20
CA ASP A 89 12.19 16.29 9.47
C ASP A 89 10.97 15.91 10.33
N ARG A 90 9.96 15.24 9.77
CA ARG A 90 8.79 14.73 10.48
C ARG A 90 8.99 13.32 11.03
N GLY A 91 10.14 12.70 10.79
CA GLY A 91 10.41 11.33 11.17
C GLY A 91 9.71 10.29 10.29
N GLU A 92 9.33 10.65 9.08
CA GLU A 92 8.81 9.70 8.10
C GLU A 92 9.95 9.19 7.21
N LEU A 93 9.86 7.93 6.79
CA LEU A 93 10.78 7.40 5.80
C LEU A 93 10.54 8.09 4.46
N ALA A 94 11.57 8.73 3.91
CA ALA A 94 11.52 9.50 2.67
C ALA A 94 12.11 8.75 1.48
N GLY A 95 12.93 7.73 1.72
CA GLY A 95 13.48 6.88 0.67
C GLY A 95 14.38 5.78 1.21
N PHE A 96 14.57 4.75 0.41
CA PHE A 96 15.42 3.60 0.75
C PHE A 96 15.74 2.74 -0.47
N ARG A 97 16.78 1.89 -0.35
CA ARG A 97 17.12 0.86 -1.31
C ARG A 97 16.41 -0.44 -0.98
N TYR A 98 15.65 -0.99 -1.93
CA TYR A 98 14.89 -2.21 -1.71
C TYR A 98 15.50 -3.47 -2.34
N GLY A 99 16.55 -3.35 -3.14
CA GLY A 99 17.08 -4.47 -3.93
C GLY A 99 17.44 -5.71 -3.09
N ASP A 100 18.00 -5.53 -1.89
CA ASP A 100 18.34 -6.64 -1.01
C ASP A 100 17.09 -7.26 -0.36
N LEU A 101 16.08 -6.44 -0.03
CA LEU A 101 14.81 -6.93 0.47
C LEU A 101 14.15 -7.87 -0.55
N GLU A 102 14.08 -7.43 -1.80
CA GLU A 102 13.45 -8.17 -2.90
C GLU A 102 14.22 -9.46 -3.25
N ALA A 103 15.55 -9.43 -3.19
CA ALA A 103 16.39 -10.56 -3.52
C ALA A 103 16.36 -11.68 -2.45
N GLU A 104 16.32 -11.31 -1.18
CA GLU A 104 16.52 -12.23 -0.08
C GLU A 104 15.23 -12.72 0.56
N LEU A 105 14.16 -11.89 0.61
CA LEU A 105 12.99 -12.08 1.46
C LEU A 105 11.71 -12.44 0.70
N SER A 106 10.75 -12.98 1.44
CA SER A 106 9.36 -13.10 0.98
C SER A 106 8.58 -11.80 1.16
N VAL A 107 7.44 -11.70 0.48
CA VAL A 107 6.55 -10.52 0.54
C VAL A 107 6.15 -10.19 1.98
N SER A 108 5.79 -11.19 2.78
CA SER A 108 5.37 -10.98 4.18
C SER A 108 6.53 -10.61 5.11
N GLU A 109 7.74 -11.07 4.82
CA GLU A 109 8.94 -10.67 5.56
C GLU A 109 9.29 -9.21 5.27
N ILE A 110 9.24 -8.79 3.99
CA ILE A 110 9.41 -7.40 3.59
C ILE A 110 8.36 -6.51 4.26
N TYR A 111 7.09 -6.90 4.20
CA TYR A 111 6.00 -6.17 4.84
C TYR A 111 6.27 -5.90 6.33
N ARG A 112 6.76 -6.91 7.07
CA ARG A 112 7.13 -6.75 8.49
C ARG A 112 8.29 -5.79 8.69
N ILE A 113 9.31 -5.83 7.84
CA ILE A 113 10.42 -4.88 7.90
C ILE A 113 9.92 -3.47 7.62
N MET A 114 9.15 -3.28 6.56
CA MET A 114 8.64 -1.96 6.18
C MET A 114 7.64 -1.39 7.21
N SER A 115 6.94 -2.26 7.95
CA SER A 115 6.08 -1.82 9.07
C SER A 115 6.84 -1.17 10.21
N LEU A 116 8.13 -1.48 10.40
CA LEU A 116 8.97 -0.79 11.38
C LEU A 116 9.11 0.70 11.09
N PHE A 117 8.94 1.09 9.84
CA PHE A 117 9.09 2.46 9.33
C PHE A 117 7.76 3.09 8.88
N GLY A 118 6.63 2.39 9.07
CA GLY A 118 5.32 2.83 8.59
C GLY A 118 5.15 2.83 7.06
N ALA A 119 6.05 2.12 6.37
CA ALA A 119 6.15 2.12 4.91
C ALA A 119 5.73 0.79 4.26
N GLN A 120 4.93 -0.04 4.96
CA GLN A 120 4.53 -1.38 4.49
C GLN A 120 3.78 -1.38 3.15
N HIS A 121 3.11 -0.28 2.80
CA HIS A 121 2.43 -0.11 1.51
C HIS A 121 3.40 -0.20 0.32
N THR A 122 4.68 0.15 0.50
CA THR A 122 5.70 0.07 -0.54
C THR A 122 6.07 -1.36 -0.93
N THR A 123 5.69 -2.37 -0.12
CA THR A 123 5.93 -3.79 -0.43
C THR A 123 5.35 -4.20 -1.77
N SER A 124 4.26 -3.57 -2.21
CA SER A 124 3.63 -3.85 -3.51
C SER A 124 4.48 -3.43 -4.72
N LEU A 125 5.43 -2.50 -4.54
CA LEU A 125 6.36 -2.06 -5.59
C LEU A 125 7.49 -3.08 -5.81
N MET A 126 7.78 -3.94 -4.83
CA MET A 126 8.83 -4.96 -4.89
C MET A 126 8.30 -6.24 -5.55
N THR A 127 8.08 -6.17 -6.87
CA THR A 127 7.34 -7.18 -7.63
C THR A 127 8.04 -8.52 -7.76
N LYS A 128 9.37 -8.57 -7.60
CA LYS A 128 10.18 -9.80 -7.70
C LYS A 128 10.36 -10.53 -6.36
N ALA A 129 9.83 -9.99 -5.26
CA ALA A 129 9.89 -10.63 -3.95
C ALA A 129 9.19 -12.01 -3.96
N LYS A 130 9.73 -12.95 -3.16
CA LYS A 130 9.28 -14.34 -3.14
C LYS A 130 7.87 -14.46 -2.56
N VAL A 131 7.02 -15.27 -3.21
CA VAL A 131 5.67 -15.63 -2.74
C VAL A 131 5.68 -17.10 -2.33
N VAL A 132 5.89 -17.36 -1.06
CA VAL A 132 6.11 -18.72 -0.54
C VAL A 132 4.97 -19.26 0.34
N ASN A 133 4.09 -18.37 0.84
CA ASN A 133 3.03 -18.74 1.77
C ASN A 133 1.69 -18.02 1.48
N LYS A 134 0.65 -18.33 2.28
CA LYS A 134 -0.68 -17.72 2.13
C LYS A 134 -0.67 -16.21 2.43
N ALA A 135 0.12 -15.78 3.41
CA ALA A 135 0.22 -14.36 3.77
C ALA A 135 0.85 -13.55 2.63
N ASP A 136 1.91 -14.08 1.98
CA ASP A 136 2.52 -13.44 0.81
C ASP A 136 1.51 -13.23 -0.31
N ARG A 137 0.69 -14.27 -0.60
CA ARG A 137 -0.37 -14.18 -1.62
C ARG A 137 -1.41 -13.13 -1.26
N ALA A 138 -1.83 -13.07 0.01
CA ALA A 138 -2.80 -12.09 0.49
C ALA A 138 -2.29 -10.65 0.35
N ILE A 139 -1.04 -10.39 0.77
CA ILE A 139 -0.42 -9.06 0.63
C ILE A 139 -0.25 -8.69 -0.85
N ARG A 140 0.18 -9.63 -1.70
CA ARG A 140 0.35 -9.40 -3.13
C ARG A 140 -0.96 -9.10 -3.86
N ALA A 141 -2.06 -9.72 -3.44
CA ALA A 141 -3.39 -9.53 -4.02
C ALA A 141 -4.14 -8.31 -3.46
N ALA A 142 -3.64 -7.71 -2.37
CA ALA A 142 -4.26 -6.52 -1.80
C ALA A 142 -4.20 -5.34 -2.79
N PRO A 143 -5.29 -4.58 -2.95
CA PRO A 143 -5.27 -3.36 -3.75
C PRO A 143 -4.16 -2.45 -3.26
N SER A 144 -3.31 -2.00 -4.18
CA SER A 144 -2.23 -1.08 -3.84
C SER A 144 -2.40 0.22 -4.60
N LEU A 145 -2.43 1.31 -3.85
CA LEU A 145 -2.32 2.67 -4.37
C LEU A 145 -0.89 3.20 -4.23
N ALA A 146 0.09 2.29 -4.12
CA ALA A 146 1.51 2.62 -3.91
C ALA A 146 2.05 3.67 -4.90
N ALA A 147 1.51 3.70 -6.11
CA ALA A 147 1.90 4.66 -7.15
C ALA A 147 1.49 6.13 -6.86
N LYS A 148 0.73 6.43 -5.78
CA LYS A 148 0.43 7.81 -5.43
C LYS A 148 1.53 8.40 -4.54
N GLY A 149 2.49 9.06 -5.19
CA GLY A 149 3.54 9.83 -4.52
C GLY A 149 4.80 9.06 -4.17
N ASP A 150 4.86 7.75 -4.46
CA ASP A 150 6.06 6.94 -4.26
C ASP A 150 6.61 6.52 -5.64
N TYR A 151 7.87 6.82 -5.90
CA TYR A 151 8.52 6.62 -7.19
C TYR A 151 9.50 5.47 -7.11
N ASP A 152 9.13 4.33 -7.73
CA ASP A 152 10.05 3.19 -7.92
C ASP A 152 11.13 3.55 -8.93
N GLY A 153 12.36 3.13 -8.65
CA GLY A 153 13.53 3.44 -9.46
C GLY A 153 14.12 4.85 -9.21
N TYR A 154 13.75 5.49 -8.10
CA TYR A 154 14.26 6.80 -7.71
C TYR A 154 14.72 6.83 -6.25
N SER A 155 15.79 7.58 -5.96
CA SER A 155 16.26 7.87 -4.60
C SER A 155 15.95 9.30 -4.19
N CYS A 156 15.61 9.51 -2.91
CA CYS A 156 15.47 10.83 -2.32
C CYS A 156 16.87 11.42 -2.08
N VAL A 157 17.24 12.51 -2.77
CA VAL A 157 18.55 13.17 -2.65
C VAL A 157 18.48 14.46 -1.83
N SER A 158 17.32 15.10 -1.81
CA SER A 158 17.01 16.27 -0.97
C SER A 158 15.50 16.48 -0.96
N ARG A 159 15.02 17.39 -0.12
CA ARG A 159 13.59 17.68 0.02
C ARG A 159 12.92 17.92 -1.33
N ALA A 160 11.86 17.16 -1.62
CA ALA A 160 11.08 17.19 -2.85
C ALA A 160 11.90 16.95 -4.13
N ASN A 161 13.06 16.27 -4.02
CA ASN A 161 13.94 16.01 -5.15
C ASN A 161 14.35 14.54 -5.21
N CYS A 162 13.80 13.82 -6.19
CA CYS A 162 14.10 12.41 -6.47
C CYS A 162 15.00 12.30 -7.70
N TYR A 163 16.07 11.51 -7.61
CA TYR A 163 16.97 11.21 -8.70
C TYR A 163 16.85 9.76 -9.14
N GLN A 164 16.84 9.49 -10.44
CA GLN A 164 16.69 8.15 -10.98
C GLN A 164 17.81 7.23 -10.49
N THR A 165 17.45 6.21 -9.74
CA THR A 165 18.39 5.27 -9.11
C THR A 165 17.73 3.88 -9.04
N PRO A 166 18.19 2.89 -9.80
CA PRO A 166 17.60 1.55 -9.79
C PRO A 166 17.58 0.94 -8.40
N GLN A 167 16.51 0.19 -8.11
CA GLN A 167 16.31 -0.50 -6.83
C GLN A 167 16.14 0.42 -5.60
N TYR A 168 15.77 1.68 -5.82
CA TYR A 168 15.39 2.62 -4.76
C TYR A 168 13.92 3.02 -4.90
N ILE A 169 13.34 3.44 -3.79
CA ILE A 169 12.03 4.10 -3.75
C ILE A 169 12.24 5.48 -3.15
N CYS A 170 11.83 6.51 -3.90
CA CYS A 170 11.67 7.87 -3.40
C CYS A 170 10.23 8.03 -2.97
N MET A 171 9.99 8.27 -1.69
CA MET A 171 8.65 8.32 -1.11
C MET A 171 8.08 9.75 -1.11
N SER A 172 6.77 9.87 -0.97
CA SER A 172 6.05 11.14 -0.91
C SER A 172 6.54 12.09 0.20
N GLY A 173 7.23 11.56 1.20
CA GLY A 173 7.87 12.33 2.28
C GLY A 173 9.23 12.95 1.92
N CYS A 174 9.77 12.65 0.72
CA CYS A 174 10.99 13.27 0.25
C CYS A 174 10.75 14.76 -0.05
#